data_60c59e9d8fc78bfb7d9a2475436a27fc
#
_entry.id   60c59e9d8fc78bfb7d9a2475436a27fc
#
_cell.length_a   1.000
_cell.length_b   1.000
_cell.length_c   1.000
_cell.angle_alpha   90.00
_cell.angle_beta   90.00
_cell.angle_gamma   90.00
#
_symmetry.space_group_name_H-M   'P 1'
#
loop_
_entity.id
_entity.type
_entity.pdbx_description
1 polymer ?
#
loop_
_entity_poly.entity_id
_entity_poly.type
_entity_poly.pdbx_seq_one_letter_code
_entity_poly.pdbx_strand_id
1 'polypeptide(L)'
;MADSKVKTFFSNLCKTVKTEELVAKAESNTFNKTLSAFDLIILGIGAIIGCGIFVMIGPAVCGSHGNIGAGPSVVFSILLAAAVCVCPALCYAEFASMIPVSGSAYTYTYATMGEFAAWIMGWILVFAYAIGNITTAVSWTEYLLQFLQGFNKVLPAWITNPPIWLVNDVASAIDKCHKAGINPDDAIPHFLGIPISVNIPALFIVFVLGFILYRGMKESAKTAALMVVIKLLVILMFVAVGMCYVKPENWGLMPLATGDWSTFAPAGFGGIILSTFIIFYAYIGFDAISTAAEETKNPQRNLPIGIVGSLVICSILYGLIAIVFTGIIPVEHYGEIESLAPIAHAVRLIHQDWIAGWISIGSLAGLTSVLLVFQY
;
A
#
# COMPACT_ATOMS: atom_id res chain seq x y z
N MET A 1 -50.01 14.23 8.83
CA MET A 1 -48.87 14.97 9.39
C MET A 1 -47.60 14.10 9.50
N ALA A 2 -47.66 12.85 9.96
CA ALA A 2 -46.45 11.96 10.04
C ALA A 2 -45.87 11.63 8.66
N ASP A 3 -46.72 11.34 7.68
CA ASP A 3 -46.30 10.98 6.31
C ASP A 3 -45.62 12.14 5.55
N SER A 4 -45.99 13.37 5.81
CA SER A 4 -45.34 14.56 5.28
C SER A 4 -43.96 14.77 5.88
N LYS A 5 -43.77 14.56 7.18
CA LYS A 5 -42.46 14.67 7.85
C LYS A 5 -41.49 13.58 7.38
N VAL A 6 -42.00 12.35 7.17
CA VAL A 6 -41.21 11.24 6.66
C VAL A 6 -40.76 11.51 5.22
N LYS A 7 -41.65 11.96 4.35
CA LYS A 7 -41.31 12.35 2.96
C LYS A 7 -40.30 13.50 2.92
N THR A 8 -40.45 14.50 3.77
CA THR A 8 -39.51 15.63 3.86
C THR A 8 -38.13 15.15 4.38
N PHE A 9 -38.10 14.24 5.34
CA PHE A 9 -36.88 13.65 5.86
C PHE A 9 -36.12 12.88 4.76
N PHE A 10 -36.80 11.99 4.04
CA PHE A 10 -36.16 11.25 2.93
C PHE A 10 -35.76 12.17 1.77
N SER A 11 -36.55 13.20 1.45
CA SER A 11 -36.20 14.20 0.45
C SER A 11 -34.91 14.97 0.83
N ASN A 12 -34.73 15.28 2.12
CA ASN A 12 -33.52 15.95 2.60
C ASN A 12 -32.29 15.03 2.58
N LEU A 13 -32.45 13.74 2.88
CA LEU A 13 -31.36 12.74 2.82
C LEU A 13 -30.81 12.54 1.40
N CYS A 14 -31.67 12.65 0.40
CA CYS A 14 -31.32 12.51 -1.02
C CYS A 14 -31.00 13.86 -1.70
N LYS A 15 -30.86 14.94 -0.92
CA LYS A 15 -30.54 16.24 -1.49
C LYS A 15 -29.13 16.28 -2.06
N THR A 16 -29.03 16.47 -3.36
CA THR A 16 -27.76 16.66 -4.07
C THR A 16 -27.36 18.12 -4.08
N VAL A 17 -26.06 18.39 -4.16
CA VAL A 17 -25.53 19.73 -4.37
C VAL A 17 -25.23 19.91 -5.86
N LYS A 18 -25.56 21.08 -6.38
CA LYS A 18 -25.26 21.39 -7.78
C LYS A 18 -23.76 21.47 -7.98
N THR A 19 -23.27 20.82 -9.06
CA THR A 19 -21.85 20.82 -9.42
C THR A 19 -21.30 22.24 -9.57
N GLU A 20 -22.10 23.16 -10.10
CA GLU A 20 -21.75 24.58 -10.27
C GLU A 20 -21.46 25.27 -8.93
N GLU A 21 -22.21 24.95 -7.88
CA GLU A 21 -22.00 25.50 -6.53
C GLU A 21 -20.71 24.98 -5.88
N LEU A 22 -20.41 23.68 -6.09
CA LEU A 22 -19.16 23.06 -5.62
C LEU A 22 -17.95 23.67 -6.32
N VAL A 23 -17.99 23.80 -7.65
CA VAL A 23 -16.91 24.39 -8.45
C VAL A 23 -16.71 25.86 -8.10
N ALA A 24 -17.79 26.65 -7.98
CA ALA A 24 -17.70 28.07 -7.60
C ALA A 24 -17.08 28.23 -6.19
N LYS A 25 -17.42 27.34 -5.26
CA LYS A 25 -16.82 27.36 -3.91
C LYS A 25 -15.33 27.01 -3.97
N ALA A 26 -14.93 26.04 -4.77
CA ALA A 26 -13.53 25.67 -4.96
C ALA A 26 -12.72 26.80 -5.64
N GLU A 27 -13.32 27.49 -6.63
CA GLU A 27 -12.70 28.64 -7.28
C GLU A 27 -12.51 29.85 -6.38
N SER A 28 -13.37 29.98 -5.35
CA SER A 28 -13.23 31.03 -4.32
C SER A 28 -12.08 30.78 -3.36
N ASN A 29 -11.56 29.53 -3.29
CA ASN A 29 -10.40 29.19 -2.49
C ASN A 29 -9.11 29.72 -3.15
N THR A 30 -8.24 30.35 -2.35
CA THR A 30 -7.00 30.97 -2.81
C THR A 30 -5.84 29.97 -2.96
N PHE A 31 -6.12 28.73 -3.35
CA PHE A 31 -5.04 27.76 -3.60
C PHE A 31 -4.26 28.11 -4.86
N ASN A 32 -2.94 28.08 -4.75
CA ASN A 32 -2.06 28.30 -5.90
C ASN A 32 -2.05 27.05 -6.79
N LYS A 33 -2.59 27.15 -7.99
CA LYS A 33 -2.56 26.08 -9.01
C LYS A 33 -1.14 25.88 -9.53
N THR A 34 -0.39 24.97 -8.92
CA THR A 34 1.04 24.73 -9.23
C THR A 34 1.29 23.39 -9.89
N LEU A 35 0.45 22.37 -9.62
CA LEU A 35 0.68 20.99 -10.02
C LEU A 35 0.41 20.76 -11.51
N SER A 36 1.39 20.17 -12.20
CA SER A 36 1.28 19.68 -13.58
C SER A 36 0.81 18.22 -13.61
N ALA A 37 0.52 17.68 -14.80
CA ALA A 37 0.20 16.25 -14.96
C ALA A 37 1.35 15.34 -14.48
N PHE A 38 2.60 15.74 -14.66
CA PHE A 38 3.76 14.98 -14.21
C PHE A 38 3.85 14.96 -12.68
N ASP A 39 3.58 16.08 -12.02
CA ASP A 39 3.55 16.15 -10.55
C ASP A 39 2.44 15.24 -9.98
N LEU A 40 1.29 15.18 -10.63
CA LEU A 40 0.18 14.30 -10.26
C LEU A 40 0.51 12.82 -10.45
N ILE A 41 1.24 12.45 -11.52
CA ILE A 41 1.74 11.08 -11.70
C ILE A 41 2.70 10.72 -10.56
N ILE A 42 3.63 11.61 -10.22
CA ILE A 42 4.56 11.38 -9.08
C ILE A 42 3.80 11.25 -7.77
N LEU A 43 2.80 12.12 -7.54
CA LEU A 43 1.95 12.04 -6.35
C LEU A 43 1.22 10.70 -6.28
N GLY A 44 0.63 10.25 -7.40
CA GLY A 44 -0.04 8.96 -7.49
C GLY A 44 0.89 7.78 -7.27
N ILE A 45 2.06 7.77 -7.90
CA ILE A 45 3.11 6.76 -7.62
C ILE A 45 3.48 6.81 -6.13
N GLY A 46 3.54 8.01 -5.55
CA GLY A 46 3.79 8.23 -4.13
C GLY A 46 2.78 7.54 -3.22
N ALA A 47 1.51 7.67 -3.55
CA ALA A 47 0.40 7.11 -2.80
C ALA A 47 0.23 5.58 -3.02
N ILE A 48 0.39 5.11 -4.26
CA ILE A 48 0.16 3.70 -4.63
C ILE A 48 1.31 2.80 -4.18
N ILE A 49 2.57 3.18 -4.46
CA ILE A 49 3.74 2.34 -4.12
C ILE A 49 4.06 2.46 -2.64
N GLY A 50 3.69 1.46 -1.87
CA GLY A 50 3.91 1.39 -0.42
C GLY A 50 3.77 -0.03 0.10
N CYS A 51 3.01 -0.20 1.18
CA CYS A 51 2.75 -1.50 1.81
C CYS A 51 2.27 -2.55 0.80
N GLY A 52 1.45 -2.15 -0.17
CA GLY A 52 0.91 -3.07 -1.16
C GLY A 52 1.96 -3.90 -1.88
N ILE A 53 2.99 -3.30 -2.45
CA ILE A 53 4.00 -4.06 -3.19
C ILE A 53 5.14 -4.53 -2.29
N PHE A 54 5.60 -3.71 -1.34
CA PHE A 54 6.71 -4.11 -0.48
C PHE A 54 6.37 -5.24 0.48
N VAL A 55 5.10 -5.37 0.86
CA VAL A 55 4.63 -6.34 1.87
C VAL A 55 3.71 -7.38 1.25
N MET A 56 2.65 -6.98 0.53
CA MET A 56 1.62 -7.89 0.04
C MET A 56 2.09 -8.83 -1.06
N ILE A 57 3.22 -8.55 -1.71
CA ILE A 57 3.81 -9.47 -2.68
C ILE A 57 4.17 -10.82 -2.05
N GLY A 58 4.63 -10.85 -0.79
CA GLY A 58 4.91 -12.09 -0.06
C GLY A 58 3.70 -12.99 0.07
N PRO A 59 2.63 -12.58 0.76
CA PRO A 59 1.39 -13.35 0.86
C PRO A 59 0.75 -13.69 -0.49
N ALA A 60 0.87 -12.83 -1.50
CA ALA A 60 0.33 -13.10 -2.82
C ALA A 60 1.09 -14.21 -3.55
N VAL A 61 2.41 -14.25 -3.44
CA VAL A 61 3.27 -15.25 -4.09
C VAL A 61 3.36 -16.53 -3.26
N CYS A 62 3.69 -16.39 -1.98
CA CYS A 62 4.01 -17.51 -1.11
C CYS A 62 2.77 -18.11 -0.43
N GLY A 63 1.69 -17.34 -0.32
CA GLY A 63 0.53 -17.70 0.49
C GLY A 63 0.63 -17.25 1.93
N SER A 64 -0.41 -17.48 2.71
CA SER A 64 -0.47 -17.18 4.14
C SER A 64 -1.58 -17.97 4.82
N HIS A 65 -1.44 -18.20 6.13
CA HIS A 65 -2.46 -18.88 6.96
C HIS A 65 -2.96 -20.22 6.39
N GLY A 66 -2.05 -21.04 5.87
CA GLY A 66 -2.38 -22.37 5.32
C GLY A 66 -2.90 -22.36 3.87
N ASN A 67 -3.04 -21.20 3.24
CA ASN A 67 -3.35 -21.08 1.83
C ASN A 67 -2.07 -21.00 1.00
N ILE A 68 -2.05 -21.69 -0.13
CA ILE A 68 -0.95 -21.64 -1.10
C ILE A 68 -1.16 -20.38 -1.97
N GLY A 69 -0.11 -19.59 -2.16
CA GLY A 69 -0.15 -18.40 -3.00
C GLY A 69 -0.15 -18.71 -4.50
N ALA A 70 -0.16 -17.65 -5.31
CA ALA A 70 -0.15 -17.79 -6.77
C ALA A 70 1.21 -18.28 -7.33
N GLY A 71 2.28 -18.21 -6.56
CA GLY A 71 3.62 -18.49 -7.09
C GLY A 71 3.99 -17.55 -8.23
N PRO A 72 4.76 -18.03 -9.24
CA PRO A 72 5.12 -17.24 -10.42
C PRO A 72 3.92 -16.70 -11.21
N SER A 73 2.76 -17.36 -11.15
CA SER A 73 1.54 -16.90 -11.82
C SER A 73 0.93 -15.62 -11.22
N VAL A 74 1.52 -15.07 -10.13
CA VAL A 74 1.13 -13.79 -9.54
C VAL A 74 1.17 -12.62 -10.54
N VAL A 75 1.97 -12.73 -11.60
CA VAL A 75 1.98 -11.75 -12.69
C VAL A 75 0.58 -11.60 -13.31
N PHE A 76 -0.15 -12.72 -13.48
CA PHE A 76 -1.54 -12.67 -13.94
C PHE A 76 -2.46 -12.07 -12.90
N SER A 77 -2.21 -12.30 -11.61
CA SER A 77 -2.96 -11.65 -10.52
C SER A 77 -2.78 -10.12 -10.54
N ILE A 78 -1.56 -9.63 -10.81
CA ILE A 78 -1.26 -8.21 -10.95
C ILE A 78 -1.98 -7.62 -12.16
N LEU A 79 -1.93 -8.28 -13.32
CA LEU A 79 -2.63 -7.83 -14.52
C LEU A 79 -4.15 -7.81 -14.33
N LEU A 80 -4.70 -8.81 -13.68
CA LEU A 80 -6.13 -8.87 -13.36
C LEU A 80 -6.52 -7.78 -12.37
N ALA A 81 -5.75 -7.58 -11.31
CA ALA A 81 -5.97 -6.48 -10.35
C ALA A 81 -5.89 -5.11 -11.04
N ALA A 82 -4.91 -4.90 -11.92
CA ALA A 82 -4.80 -3.69 -12.73
C ALA A 82 -6.03 -3.48 -13.60
N ALA A 83 -6.49 -4.51 -14.31
CA ALA A 83 -7.68 -4.46 -15.15
C ALA A 83 -8.95 -4.11 -14.36
N VAL A 84 -9.10 -4.68 -13.15
CA VAL A 84 -10.20 -4.32 -12.24
C VAL A 84 -10.09 -2.86 -11.79
N CYS A 85 -8.87 -2.37 -11.49
CA CYS A 85 -8.63 -0.98 -11.06
C CYS A 85 -8.85 0.04 -12.18
N VAL A 86 -8.74 -0.35 -13.46
CA VAL A 86 -9.00 0.57 -14.59
C VAL A 86 -10.42 1.13 -14.55
N CYS A 87 -11.42 0.31 -14.23
CA CYS A 87 -12.82 0.77 -14.20
C CYS A 87 -13.04 1.91 -13.20
N PRO A 88 -12.73 1.75 -11.88
CA PRO A 88 -12.87 2.87 -10.95
C PRO A 88 -11.93 4.04 -11.27
N ALA A 89 -10.71 3.79 -11.79
CA ALA A 89 -9.79 4.87 -12.17
C ALA A 89 -10.36 5.75 -13.28
N LEU A 90 -11.02 5.16 -14.29
CA LEU A 90 -11.69 5.91 -15.34
C LEU A 90 -12.89 6.71 -14.80
N CYS A 91 -13.69 6.12 -13.90
CA CYS A 91 -14.78 6.84 -13.24
C CYS A 91 -14.24 8.05 -12.42
N TYR A 92 -13.17 7.83 -11.66
CA TYR A 92 -12.52 8.92 -10.93
C TYR A 92 -11.97 9.99 -11.87
N ALA A 93 -11.35 9.61 -12.98
CA ALA A 93 -10.84 10.53 -13.99
C ALA A 93 -11.95 11.39 -14.61
N GLU A 94 -13.10 10.78 -14.92
CA GLU A 94 -14.27 11.48 -15.44
C GLU A 94 -14.83 12.46 -14.39
N PHE A 95 -15.12 11.98 -13.17
CA PHE A 95 -15.61 12.85 -12.11
C PHE A 95 -14.65 13.98 -11.77
N ALA A 96 -13.34 13.69 -11.67
CA ALA A 96 -12.33 14.71 -11.40
C ALA A 96 -12.25 15.77 -12.52
N SER A 97 -12.55 15.41 -13.77
CA SER A 97 -12.62 16.37 -14.87
C SER A 97 -13.86 17.25 -14.82
N MET A 98 -14.99 16.70 -14.35
CA MET A 98 -16.28 17.40 -14.26
C MET A 98 -16.39 18.25 -12.98
N ILE A 99 -15.89 17.73 -11.87
CA ILE A 99 -15.97 18.33 -10.53
C ILE A 99 -14.56 18.40 -9.94
N PRO A 100 -13.71 19.33 -10.38
CA PRO A 100 -12.32 19.46 -9.93
C PRO A 100 -12.24 20.09 -8.54
N VAL A 101 -12.85 19.43 -7.56
CA VAL A 101 -12.92 19.82 -6.15
C VAL A 101 -12.26 18.73 -5.32
N SER A 102 -11.50 19.12 -4.30
CA SER A 102 -10.92 18.18 -3.35
C SER A 102 -12.03 17.49 -2.53
N GLY A 103 -11.78 16.23 -2.14
CA GLY A 103 -12.72 15.44 -1.35
C GLY A 103 -13.02 14.05 -1.92
N SER A 104 -12.38 13.67 -3.03
CA SER A 104 -12.41 12.31 -3.61
C SER A 104 -13.85 11.79 -3.79
N ALA A 105 -14.08 10.49 -3.55
CA ALA A 105 -15.38 9.85 -3.70
C ALA A 105 -16.50 10.49 -2.84
N TYR A 106 -16.17 11.11 -1.70
CA TYR A 106 -17.15 11.83 -0.89
C TYR A 106 -17.85 12.92 -1.70
N THR A 107 -17.07 13.80 -2.35
CA THR A 107 -17.60 14.93 -3.13
C THR A 107 -18.39 14.43 -4.35
N TYR A 108 -17.90 13.40 -5.03
CA TYR A 108 -18.60 12.84 -6.20
C TYR A 108 -19.94 12.18 -5.80
N THR A 109 -19.95 11.46 -4.68
CA THR A 109 -21.19 10.87 -4.13
C THR A 109 -22.18 11.94 -3.69
N TYR A 110 -21.69 13.04 -3.10
CA TYR A 110 -22.54 14.14 -2.68
C TYR A 110 -23.23 14.84 -3.86
N ALA A 111 -22.51 15.04 -4.95
CA ALA A 111 -23.04 15.63 -6.17
C ALA A 111 -24.06 14.73 -6.89
N THR A 112 -23.89 13.40 -6.81
CA THR A 112 -24.67 12.44 -7.62
C THR A 112 -25.78 11.72 -6.84
N MET A 113 -25.51 11.28 -5.61
CA MET A 113 -26.40 10.41 -4.81
C MET A 113 -27.00 11.10 -3.59
N GLY A 114 -26.49 12.28 -3.24
CA GLY A 114 -26.99 13.09 -2.13
C GLY A 114 -26.27 12.90 -0.80
N GLU A 115 -26.74 13.64 0.20
CA GLU A 115 -26.05 13.84 1.48
C GLU A 115 -25.84 12.55 2.28
N PHE A 116 -26.85 11.69 2.35
CA PHE A 116 -26.77 10.46 3.13
C PHE A 116 -25.76 9.45 2.55
N ALA A 117 -25.79 9.27 1.22
CA ALA A 117 -24.82 8.40 0.54
C ALA A 117 -23.39 8.94 0.69
N ALA A 118 -23.22 10.25 0.58
CA ALA A 118 -21.94 10.92 0.79
C ALA A 118 -21.43 10.73 2.24
N TRP A 119 -22.32 10.84 3.23
CA TRP A 119 -21.97 10.61 4.64
C TRP A 119 -21.46 9.17 4.87
N ILE A 120 -22.15 8.16 4.31
CA ILE A 120 -21.66 6.76 4.36
C ILE A 120 -20.30 6.63 3.68
N MET A 121 -20.16 7.22 2.48
CA MET A 121 -18.89 7.18 1.73
C MET A 121 -17.74 7.82 2.50
N GLY A 122 -18.01 8.94 3.19
CA GLY A 122 -17.02 9.61 4.03
C GLY A 122 -16.49 8.70 5.14
N TRP A 123 -17.38 7.99 5.84
CA TRP A 123 -16.99 7.01 6.86
C TRP A 123 -16.21 5.83 6.27
N ILE A 124 -16.62 5.32 5.11
CA ILE A 124 -15.89 4.25 4.41
C ILE A 124 -14.45 4.70 4.09
N LEU A 125 -14.28 5.92 3.58
CA LEU A 125 -12.95 6.48 3.27
C LEU A 125 -12.10 6.62 4.55
N VAL A 126 -12.67 7.18 5.63
CA VAL A 126 -11.97 7.30 6.92
C VAL A 126 -11.49 5.93 7.42
N PHE A 127 -12.36 4.90 7.38
CA PHE A 127 -11.97 3.56 7.77
C PHE A 127 -10.91 2.95 6.84
N ALA A 128 -11.05 3.12 5.53
CA ALA A 128 -10.10 2.59 4.55
C ALA A 128 -8.69 3.17 4.76
N TYR A 129 -8.58 4.50 4.90
CA TYR A 129 -7.30 5.15 5.15
C TYR A 129 -6.75 4.87 6.54
N ALA A 130 -7.59 4.77 7.58
CA ALA A 130 -7.16 4.40 8.93
C ALA A 130 -6.57 2.98 8.96
N ILE A 131 -7.24 1.99 8.35
CA ILE A 131 -6.73 0.61 8.25
C ILE A 131 -5.44 0.58 7.42
N GLY A 132 -5.41 1.30 6.30
CA GLY A 132 -4.20 1.44 5.47
C GLY A 132 -3.03 2.04 6.24
N ASN A 133 -3.29 3.04 7.08
CA ASN A 133 -2.27 3.67 7.91
C ASN A 133 -1.73 2.70 8.97
N ILE A 134 -2.61 1.97 9.67
CA ILE A 134 -2.21 0.97 10.67
C ILE A 134 -1.34 -0.11 10.05
N THR A 135 -1.78 -0.73 8.95
CA THR A 135 -1.02 -1.80 8.27
C THR A 135 0.32 -1.32 7.76
N THR A 136 0.37 -0.09 7.22
CA THR A 136 1.62 0.52 6.74
C THR A 136 2.58 0.82 7.90
N ALA A 137 2.10 1.28 9.05
CA ALA A 137 2.94 1.57 10.22
C ALA A 137 3.53 0.28 10.84
N VAL A 138 2.74 -0.80 10.90
CA VAL A 138 3.23 -2.11 11.35
C VAL A 138 4.29 -2.65 10.40
N SER A 139 4.06 -2.57 9.11
CA SER A 139 5.03 -2.99 8.08
C SER A 139 6.30 -2.15 8.11
N TRP A 140 6.19 -0.85 8.41
CA TRP A 140 7.33 0.05 8.60
C TRP A 140 8.23 -0.43 9.75
N THR A 141 7.64 -0.90 10.85
CA THR A 141 8.40 -1.49 11.97
C THR A 141 9.20 -2.72 11.52
N GLU A 142 8.61 -3.62 10.75
CA GLU A 142 9.31 -4.82 10.29
C GLU A 142 10.50 -4.48 9.37
N TYR A 143 10.33 -3.53 8.44
CA TYR A 143 11.45 -3.06 7.61
C TYR A 143 12.53 -2.33 8.41
N LEU A 144 12.13 -1.58 9.47
CA LEU A 144 13.08 -0.98 10.39
C LEU A 144 13.90 -2.06 11.12
N LEU A 145 13.26 -3.10 11.64
CA LEU A 145 13.95 -4.20 12.29
C LEU A 145 14.87 -4.94 11.33
N GLN A 146 14.41 -5.23 10.11
CA GLN A 146 15.24 -5.83 9.07
C GLN A 146 16.48 -4.97 8.75
N PHE A 147 16.32 -3.66 8.69
CA PHE A 147 17.43 -2.74 8.49
C PHE A 147 18.41 -2.76 9.68
N LEU A 148 17.90 -2.67 10.91
CA LEU A 148 18.71 -2.67 12.13
C LEU A 148 19.46 -4.00 12.33
N GLN A 149 18.88 -5.13 11.96
CA GLN A 149 19.52 -6.44 12.01
C GLN A 149 20.77 -6.53 11.12
N GLY A 150 20.82 -5.77 10.03
CA GLY A 150 22.04 -5.63 9.22
C GLY A 150 23.25 -5.08 9.99
N PHE A 151 23.00 -4.38 11.11
CA PHE A 151 24.04 -3.78 11.96
C PHE A 151 24.29 -4.56 13.27
N ASN A 152 23.92 -5.83 13.36
CA ASN A 152 24.08 -6.67 14.56
C ASN A 152 25.50 -6.69 15.14
N LYS A 153 26.50 -6.45 14.30
CA LYS A 153 27.93 -6.42 14.73
C LYS A 153 28.33 -5.09 15.40
N VAL A 154 27.57 -4.02 15.18
CA VAL A 154 27.87 -2.65 15.60
C VAL A 154 26.93 -2.15 16.67
N LEU A 155 25.62 -2.49 16.54
CA LEU A 155 24.57 -2.03 17.44
C LEU A 155 24.33 -3.05 18.56
N PRO A 156 23.95 -2.56 19.77
CA PRO A 156 23.55 -3.43 20.89
C PRO A 156 22.36 -4.33 20.52
N ALA A 157 22.35 -5.56 21.05
CA ALA A 157 21.32 -6.56 20.77
C ALA A 157 19.88 -6.08 21.08
N TRP A 158 19.69 -5.23 22.09
CA TRP A 158 18.36 -4.70 22.44
C TRP A 158 17.78 -3.73 21.39
N ILE A 159 18.64 -3.15 20.49
CA ILE A 159 18.19 -2.35 19.35
C ILE A 159 17.91 -3.22 18.15
N THR A 160 18.80 -4.20 17.87
CA THR A 160 18.69 -5.05 16.68
C THR A 160 17.66 -6.17 16.85
N ASN A 161 17.46 -6.61 18.08
CA ASN A 161 16.48 -7.64 18.44
C ASN A 161 15.71 -7.20 19.69
N PRO A 162 14.83 -6.19 19.58
CA PRO A 162 14.03 -5.72 20.70
C PRO A 162 13.05 -6.81 21.15
N PRO A 163 12.56 -6.74 22.41
CA PRO A 163 11.54 -7.67 22.90
C PRO A 163 10.32 -7.73 21.99
N ILE A 164 9.78 -8.93 21.76
CA ILE A 164 8.68 -9.18 20.82
C ILE A 164 7.45 -8.31 21.14
N TRP A 165 7.16 -8.08 22.42
CA TRP A 165 6.01 -7.30 22.88
C TRP A 165 6.14 -5.77 22.69
N LEU A 166 7.33 -5.26 22.36
CA LEU A 166 7.57 -3.82 22.07
C LEU A 166 7.47 -3.46 20.59
N VAL A 167 7.41 -4.45 19.72
CA VAL A 167 7.47 -4.25 18.26
C VAL A 167 6.36 -4.95 17.49
N ASN A 168 5.42 -5.58 18.21
CA ASN A 168 4.28 -6.27 17.61
C ASN A 168 2.98 -5.92 18.35
N ASP A 169 1.85 -6.21 17.71
CA ASP A 169 0.56 -6.37 18.40
C ASP A 169 0.49 -7.70 19.14
N VAL A 170 -0.52 -7.87 19.99
CA VAL A 170 -0.66 -9.08 20.84
C VAL A 170 -0.77 -10.35 19.99
N ALA A 171 -1.56 -10.35 18.94
CA ALA A 171 -1.78 -11.54 18.10
C ALA A 171 -0.51 -11.96 17.37
N SER A 172 0.17 -10.98 16.75
CA SER A 172 1.45 -11.18 16.06
C SER A 172 2.57 -11.59 17.03
N ALA A 173 2.58 -11.05 18.26
CA ALA A 173 3.54 -11.42 19.29
C ALA A 173 3.37 -12.88 19.71
N ILE A 174 2.14 -13.33 19.93
CA ILE A 174 1.81 -14.73 20.27
C ILE A 174 2.24 -15.67 19.13
N ASP A 175 1.89 -15.34 17.87
CA ASP A 175 2.27 -16.17 16.71
C ASP A 175 3.79 -16.30 16.56
N LYS A 176 4.52 -15.19 16.70
CA LYS A 176 6.00 -15.21 16.70
C LYS A 176 6.60 -16.01 17.83
N CYS A 177 6.01 -15.98 19.04
CA CYS A 177 6.44 -16.81 20.15
C CYS A 177 6.24 -18.31 19.83
N HIS A 178 5.07 -18.69 19.30
CA HIS A 178 4.79 -20.07 18.89
C HIS A 178 5.76 -20.57 17.82
N LYS A 179 6.05 -19.76 16.79
CA LYS A 179 7.03 -20.08 15.73
C LYS A 179 8.45 -20.23 16.27
N ALA A 180 8.80 -19.43 17.29
CA ALA A 180 10.11 -19.52 17.96
C ALA A 180 10.19 -20.65 19.01
N GLY A 181 9.09 -21.36 19.28
CA GLY A 181 9.04 -22.39 20.33
C GLY A 181 9.10 -21.83 21.75
N ILE A 182 8.78 -20.55 21.93
CA ILE A 182 8.79 -19.83 23.20
C ILE A 182 7.35 -19.80 23.73
N ASN A 183 7.17 -20.04 25.05
CA ASN A 183 5.86 -19.88 25.65
C ASN A 183 5.46 -18.40 25.68
N PRO A 184 4.31 -17.99 25.10
CA PRO A 184 3.86 -16.60 25.08
C PRO A 184 3.74 -15.99 26.48
N ASP A 185 3.35 -16.76 27.49
CA ASP A 185 3.17 -16.29 28.87
C ASP A 185 4.50 -15.85 29.53
N ASP A 186 5.62 -16.41 29.08
CA ASP A 186 6.96 -16.05 29.57
C ASP A 186 7.58 -14.87 28.82
N ALA A 187 7.17 -14.66 27.57
CA ALA A 187 7.76 -13.67 26.68
C ALA A 187 6.99 -12.35 26.63
N ILE A 188 5.69 -12.37 26.92
CA ILE A 188 4.79 -11.21 26.84
C ILE A 188 4.36 -10.82 28.26
N PRO A 189 4.57 -9.55 28.67
CA PRO A 189 4.12 -9.10 29.99
C PRO A 189 2.59 -9.11 30.08
N HIS A 190 2.09 -9.50 31.26
CA HIS A 190 0.66 -9.54 31.57
C HIS A 190 0.30 -8.49 32.60
N PHE A 191 -0.80 -7.78 32.40
CA PHE A 191 -1.41 -6.89 33.38
C PHE A 191 -2.85 -7.34 33.67
N LEU A 192 -3.14 -7.67 34.90
CA LEU A 192 -4.44 -8.24 35.33
C LEU A 192 -4.84 -9.50 34.51
N GLY A 193 -3.88 -10.33 34.12
CA GLY A 193 -4.12 -11.53 33.29
C GLY A 193 -4.33 -11.28 31.80
N ILE A 194 -4.21 -10.02 31.34
CA ILE A 194 -4.31 -9.64 29.91
C ILE A 194 -2.90 -9.44 29.35
N PRO A 195 -2.53 -10.13 28.24
CA PRO A 195 -1.24 -9.90 27.60
C PRO A 195 -1.14 -8.48 27.02
N ILE A 196 -0.04 -7.79 27.32
CA ILE A 196 0.22 -6.44 26.81
C ILE A 196 1.33 -6.50 25.79
N SER A 197 1.04 -6.02 24.58
CA SER A 197 2.02 -5.82 23.52
C SER A 197 1.71 -4.53 22.78
N VAL A 198 2.74 -3.74 22.50
CA VAL A 198 2.62 -2.41 21.88
C VAL A 198 3.71 -2.23 20.84
N ASN A 199 3.35 -1.92 19.61
CA ASN A 199 4.30 -1.61 18.56
C ASN A 199 4.80 -0.16 18.70
N ILE A 200 5.85 0.06 19.50
CA ILE A 200 6.41 1.39 19.78
C ILE A 200 6.96 2.07 18.51
N PRO A 201 7.74 1.41 17.63
CA PRO A 201 8.21 2.06 16.41
C PRO A 201 7.07 2.52 15.48
N ALA A 202 5.98 1.73 15.37
CA ALA A 202 4.81 2.13 14.59
C ALA A 202 4.13 3.38 15.20
N LEU A 203 3.94 3.42 16.50
CA LEU A 203 3.42 4.61 17.18
C LEU A 203 4.33 5.81 16.98
N PHE A 204 5.64 5.63 17.13
CA PHE A 204 6.62 6.70 16.96
C PHE A 204 6.54 7.35 15.58
N ILE A 205 6.55 6.54 14.50
CA ILE A 205 6.51 7.07 13.14
C ILE A 205 5.19 7.81 12.87
N VAL A 206 4.06 7.27 13.31
CA VAL A 206 2.74 7.91 13.15
C VAL A 206 2.70 9.28 13.85
N PHE A 207 3.21 9.38 15.09
CA PHE A 207 3.28 10.64 15.81
C PHE A 207 4.24 11.65 15.16
N VAL A 208 5.41 11.21 14.71
CA VAL A 208 6.38 12.07 14.01
C VAL A 208 5.78 12.66 12.74
N LEU A 209 5.12 11.82 11.94
CA LEU A 209 4.50 12.27 10.69
C LEU A 209 3.30 13.19 10.96
N GLY A 210 2.46 12.87 11.96
CA GLY A 210 1.37 13.74 12.39
C GLY A 210 1.88 15.11 12.85
N PHE A 211 3.03 15.16 13.54
CA PHE A 211 3.66 16.41 13.93
C PHE A 211 4.20 17.20 12.71
N ILE A 212 4.78 16.52 11.72
CA ILE A 212 5.24 17.15 10.47
C ILE A 212 4.04 17.76 9.71
N LEU A 213 2.93 17.02 9.60
CA LEU A 213 1.70 17.51 8.97
C LEU A 213 1.12 18.73 9.71
N TYR A 214 1.15 18.71 11.04
CA TYR A 214 0.73 19.87 11.86
C TYR A 214 1.58 21.12 11.59
N ARG A 215 2.89 20.97 11.30
CA ARG A 215 3.80 22.07 10.98
C ARG A 215 3.54 22.73 9.63
N GLY A 216 2.91 22.03 8.68
CA GLY A 216 2.47 22.58 7.41
C GLY A 216 2.73 21.75 6.17
N MET A 217 1.85 21.91 5.20
CA MET A 217 1.76 21.15 3.96
C MET A 217 2.97 21.28 3.03
N LYS A 218 3.61 22.45 2.95
CA LYS A 218 4.70 22.69 1.99
C LYS A 218 5.96 21.87 2.27
N GLU A 219 6.26 21.63 3.55
CA GLU A 219 7.40 20.80 3.95
C GLU A 219 7.09 19.32 3.76
N SER A 220 5.85 18.93 4.00
CA SER A 220 5.36 17.56 3.77
C SER A 220 5.46 17.15 2.30
N ALA A 221 5.06 18.00 1.36
CA ALA A 221 5.11 17.73 -0.08
C ALA A 221 6.54 17.51 -0.61
N LYS A 222 7.51 18.31 -0.16
CA LYS A 222 8.93 18.13 -0.53
C LYS A 222 9.49 16.83 0.03
N THR A 223 9.17 16.51 1.28
CA THR A 223 9.59 15.27 1.92
C THR A 223 8.97 14.07 1.21
N ALA A 224 7.68 14.12 0.90
CA ALA A 224 7.01 13.07 0.14
C ALA A 224 7.64 12.85 -1.24
N ALA A 225 7.94 13.94 -2.00
CA ALA A 225 8.60 13.84 -3.30
C ALA A 225 9.99 13.19 -3.20
N LEU A 226 10.80 13.56 -2.20
CA LEU A 226 12.10 12.93 -1.97
C LEU A 226 11.95 11.43 -1.68
N MET A 227 10.98 11.05 -0.84
CA MET A 227 10.70 9.65 -0.52
C MET A 227 10.28 8.85 -1.75
N VAL A 228 9.50 9.47 -2.66
CA VAL A 228 9.11 8.85 -3.94
C VAL A 228 10.31 8.58 -4.83
N VAL A 229 11.25 9.52 -4.93
CA VAL A 229 12.48 9.32 -5.72
C VAL A 229 13.31 8.18 -5.13
N ILE A 230 13.51 8.17 -3.81
CA ILE A 230 14.28 7.12 -3.13
C ILE A 230 13.66 5.74 -3.39
N LYS A 231 12.35 5.56 -3.18
CA LYS A 231 11.69 4.27 -3.38
C LYS A 231 11.74 3.79 -4.83
N LEU A 232 11.59 4.68 -5.81
CA LEU A 232 11.71 4.34 -7.21
C LEU A 232 13.13 3.88 -7.57
N LEU A 233 14.16 4.59 -7.11
CA LEU A 233 15.54 4.19 -7.30
C LEU A 233 15.82 2.81 -6.72
N VAL A 234 15.32 2.52 -5.52
CA VAL A 234 15.50 1.22 -4.86
C VAL A 234 14.74 0.13 -5.60
N ILE A 235 13.52 0.37 -6.07
CA ILE A 235 12.79 -0.59 -6.90
C ILE A 235 13.54 -0.90 -8.19
N LEU A 236 14.02 0.12 -8.89
CA LEU A 236 14.79 -0.07 -10.11
C LEU A 236 16.11 -0.80 -9.85
N MET A 237 16.77 -0.51 -8.73
CA MET A 237 17.96 -1.24 -8.28
C MET A 237 17.62 -2.71 -8.00
N PHE A 238 16.53 -2.99 -7.27
CA PHE A 238 16.09 -4.37 -7.01
C PHE A 238 15.82 -5.12 -8.31
N VAL A 239 15.12 -4.49 -9.27
CA VAL A 239 14.83 -5.09 -10.57
C VAL A 239 16.15 -5.33 -11.36
N ALA A 240 17.01 -4.32 -11.45
CA ALA A 240 18.25 -4.42 -12.25
C ALA A 240 19.22 -5.48 -11.69
N VAL A 241 19.43 -5.47 -10.38
CA VAL A 241 20.34 -6.44 -9.75
C VAL A 241 19.67 -7.79 -9.62
N GLY A 242 18.41 -7.86 -9.20
CA GLY A 242 17.68 -9.11 -9.05
C GLY A 242 17.59 -9.90 -10.36
N MET A 243 17.43 -9.23 -11.50
CA MET A 243 17.45 -9.90 -12.82
C MET A 243 18.74 -10.70 -13.09
N CYS A 244 19.87 -10.32 -12.51
CA CYS A 244 21.12 -11.07 -12.64
C CYS A 244 21.09 -12.41 -11.87
N TYR A 245 20.19 -12.55 -10.91
CA TYR A 245 20.06 -13.74 -10.06
C TYR A 245 18.80 -14.57 -10.37
N VAL A 246 18.00 -14.12 -11.33
CA VAL A 246 16.82 -14.86 -11.81
C VAL A 246 17.23 -16.18 -12.41
N LYS A 247 16.59 -17.24 -11.93
CA LYS A 247 16.69 -18.59 -12.49
C LYS A 247 15.37 -18.94 -13.16
N PRO A 248 15.36 -19.12 -14.51
CA PRO A 248 14.14 -19.48 -15.24
C PRO A 248 13.47 -20.77 -14.75
N GLU A 249 14.25 -21.66 -14.13
CA GLU A 249 13.79 -22.89 -13.51
C GLU A 249 12.75 -22.63 -12.40
N ASN A 250 12.91 -21.52 -11.65
CA ASN A 250 12.01 -21.13 -10.57
C ASN A 250 10.61 -20.77 -11.08
N TRP A 251 10.45 -20.44 -12.36
CA TRP A 251 9.16 -20.19 -12.98
C TRP A 251 8.51 -21.44 -13.55
N GLY A 252 9.20 -22.61 -13.49
CA GLY A 252 8.71 -23.82 -14.10
C GLY A 252 8.45 -23.66 -15.62
N LEU A 253 9.36 -23.00 -16.36
CA LEU A 253 9.20 -22.72 -17.79
C LEU A 253 9.24 -23.99 -18.68
N MET A 254 9.33 -25.17 -18.09
CA MET A 254 9.15 -26.45 -18.76
C MET A 254 7.69 -26.95 -18.91
N PRO A 255 6.63 -26.22 -18.40
CA PRO A 255 5.25 -26.71 -18.52
C PRO A 255 4.77 -26.84 -19.96
N LEU A 256 5.32 -26.04 -20.88
CA LEU A 256 5.02 -26.15 -22.32
C LEU A 256 5.47 -27.47 -22.93
N ALA A 257 6.50 -28.11 -22.34
CA ALA A 257 7.00 -29.42 -22.79
C ALA A 257 6.36 -30.59 -22.05
N THR A 258 6.05 -30.42 -20.76
CA THR A 258 5.54 -31.49 -19.87
C THR A 258 4.04 -31.39 -19.56
N GLY A 259 3.42 -30.25 -19.79
CA GLY A 259 2.02 -29.96 -19.41
C GLY A 259 1.81 -29.81 -17.91
N ASP A 260 2.87 -29.77 -17.10
CA ASP A 260 2.80 -29.59 -15.64
C ASP A 260 2.94 -28.12 -15.26
N TRP A 261 1.83 -27.53 -14.81
CA TRP A 261 1.75 -26.14 -14.35
C TRP A 261 1.91 -26.00 -12.85
N SER A 262 2.20 -27.07 -12.13
CA SER A 262 2.24 -27.06 -10.65
C SER A 262 3.29 -26.12 -10.08
N THR A 263 4.43 -25.94 -10.73
CA THR A 263 5.47 -24.98 -10.31
C THR A 263 5.11 -23.55 -10.63
N PHE A 264 4.51 -23.33 -11.83
CA PHE A 264 4.15 -21.97 -12.25
C PHE A 264 2.95 -21.42 -11.49
N ALA A 265 1.93 -22.24 -11.26
CA ALA A 265 0.70 -21.90 -10.58
C ALA A 265 0.37 -22.96 -9.51
N PRO A 266 1.10 -22.98 -8.37
CA PRO A 266 0.99 -24.05 -7.37
C PRO A 266 -0.42 -24.22 -6.78
N ALA A 267 -1.19 -23.13 -6.68
CA ALA A 267 -2.60 -23.16 -6.26
C ALA A 267 -3.58 -23.05 -7.44
N GLY A 268 -3.11 -23.20 -8.68
CA GLY A 268 -3.92 -23.12 -9.89
C GLY A 268 -4.64 -21.78 -10.04
N PHE A 269 -5.78 -21.79 -10.73
CA PHE A 269 -6.58 -20.59 -10.96
C PHE A 269 -7.14 -19.97 -9.67
N GLY A 270 -7.45 -20.80 -8.66
CA GLY A 270 -7.91 -20.31 -7.34
C GLY A 270 -6.86 -19.44 -6.65
N GLY A 271 -5.58 -19.82 -6.73
CA GLY A 271 -4.47 -19.02 -6.20
C GLY A 271 -4.31 -17.69 -6.93
N ILE A 272 -4.49 -17.67 -8.26
CA ILE A 272 -4.44 -16.41 -9.04
C ILE A 272 -5.54 -15.45 -8.58
N ILE A 273 -6.78 -15.93 -8.42
CA ILE A 273 -7.91 -15.12 -7.97
C ILE A 273 -7.68 -14.61 -6.54
N LEU A 274 -7.29 -15.49 -5.61
CA LEU A 274 -7.03 -15.08 -4.22
C LEU A 274 -5.93 -14.03 -4.16
N SER A 275 -4.84 -14.24 -4.88
CA SER A 275 -3.72 -13.28 -4.96
C SER A 275 -4.13 -11.98 -5.65
N THR A 276 -5.09 -12.00 -6.57
CA THR A 276 -5.67 -10.77 -7.16
C THR A 276 -6.31 -9.91 -6.09
N PHE A 277 -7.08 -10.47 -5.14
CA PHE A 277 -7.66 -9.71 -4.04
C PHE A 277 -6.58 -9.13 -3.11
N ILE A 278 -5.51 -9.89 -2.84
CA ILE A 278 -4.38 -9.40 -2.03
C ILE A 278 -3.67 -8.24 -2.75
N ILE A 279 -3.37 -8.41 -4.03
CA ILE A 279 -2.68 -7.40 -4.86
C ILE A 279 -3.56 -6.19 -5.14
N PHE A 280 -4.90 -6.33 -5.16
CA PHE A 280 -5.80 -5.19 -5.30
C PHE A 280 -5.53 -4.12 -4.23
N TYR A 281 -5.19 -4.54 -3.00
CA TYR A 281 -4.76 -3.62 -1.93
C TYR A 281 -3.55 -2.76 -2.32
N ALA A 282 -2.65 -3.29 -3.17
CA ALA A 282 -1.46 -2.57 -3.64
C ALA A 282 -1.77 -1.39 -4.57
N TYR A 283 -2.99 -1.31 -5.09
CA TYR A 283 -3.43 -0.22 -5.97
C TYR A 283 -4.18 0.89 -5.24
N ILE A 284 -4.53 0.71 -3.96
CA ILE A 284 -5.17 1.76 -3.15
C ILE A 284 -4.26 2.98 -3.10
N GLY A 285 -4.83 4.16 -3.31
CA GLY A 285 -4.14 5.44 -3.29
C GLY A 285 -4.21 6.23 -4.60
N PHE A 286 -4.65 5.64 -5.73
CA PHE A 286 -4.84 6.41 -6.97
C PHE A 286 -5.93 7.49 -6.84
N ASP A 287 -6.90 7.27 -5.98
CA ASP A 287 -7.98 8.20 -5.65
C ASP A 287 -7.49 9.44 -4.90
N ALA A 288 -6.37 9.32 -4.16
CA ALA A 288 -5.73 10.44 -3.48
C ALA A 288 -5.27 11.55 -4.46
N ILE A 289 -5.04 11.24 -5.74
CA ILE A 289 -4.74 12.26 -6.76
C ILE A 289 -5.89 13.26 -6.91
N SER A 290 -7.14 12.80 -6.75
CA SER A 290 -8.32 13.65 -6.86
C SER A 290 -8.41 14.69 -5.73
N THR A 291 -7.78 14.46 -4.59
CA THR A 291 -7.74 15.44 -3.49
C THR A 291 -6.88 16.67 -3.82
N ALA A 292 -5.92 16.53 -4.75
CA ALA A 292 -5.07 17.63 -5.23
C ALA A 292 -5.71 18.46 -6.36
N ALA A 293 -7.00 18.29 -6.62
CA ALA A 293 -7.70 18.94 -7.74
C ALA A 293 -7.62 20.47 -7.71
N GLU A 294 -7.76 21.08 -6.52
CA GLU A 294 -7.76 22.54 -6.35
C GLU A 294 -6.38 23.18 -6.55
N GLU A 295 -5.30 22.40 -6.39
CA GLU A 295 -3.92 22.85 -6.63
C GLU A 295 -3.42 22.53 -8.05
N THR A 296 -4.24 21.90 -8.88
CA THR A 296 -3.87 21.40 -10.20
C THR A 296 -4.08 22.44 -11.29
N LYS A 297 -3.06 22.62 -12.17
CA LYS A 297 -3.18 23.36 -13.43
C LYS A 297 -4.02 22.57 -14.42
N ASN A 298 -5.00 23.22 -15.04
CA ASN A 298 -5.89 22.56 -16.02
C ASN A 298 -6.42 21.21 -15.50
N PRO A 299 -7.15 21.19 -14.37
CA PRO A 299 -7.50 19.95 -13.66
C PRO A 299 -8.28 18.97 -14.54
N GLN A 300 -9.15 19.47 -15.41
CA GLN A 300 -9.94 18.67 -16.36
C GLN A 300 -9.10 17.76 -17.24
N ARG A 301 -7.87 18.16 -17.58
CA ARG A 301 -6.93 17.38 -18.40
C ARG A 301 -5.92 16.63 -17.55
N ASN A 302 -5.37 17.31 -16.56
CA ASN A 302 -4.20 16.79 -15.83
C ASN A 302 -4.56 15.74 -14.78
N LEU A 303 -5.75 15.82 -14.14
CA LEU A 303 -6.20 14.80 -13.20
C LEU A 303 -6.41 13.42 -13.85
N PRO A 304 -7.14 13.29 -14.97
CA PRO A 304 -7.22 12.01 -15.69
C PRO A 304 -5.86 11.42 -16.06
N ILE A 305 -4.95 12.26 -16.57
CA ILE A 305 -3.59 11.83 -16.93
C ILE A 305 -2.83 11.35 -15.67
N GLY A 306 -2.96 12.07 -14.56
CA GLY A 306 -2.35 11.69 -13.28
C GLY A 306 -2.84 10.34 -12.78
N ILE A 307 -4.15 10.14 -12.72
CA ILE A 307 -4.80 8.92 -12.22
C ILE A 307 -4.43 7.71 -13.08
N VAL A 308 -4.70 7.78 -14.38
CA VAL A 308 -4.45 6.65 -15.30
C VAL A 308 -2.94 6.41 -15.47
N GLY A 309 -2.16 7.48 -15.60
CA GLY A 309 -0.71 7.39 -15.80
C GLY A 309 0.00 6.73 -14.60
N SER A 310 -0.35 7.12 -13.37
CA SER A 310 0.22 6.50 -12.17
C SER A 310 -0.17 5.02 -12.05
N LEU A 311 -1.43 4.65 -12.36
CA LEU A 311 -1.90 3.28 -12.34
C LEU A 311 -1.12 2.40 -13.33
N VAL A 312 -0.92 2.87 -14.56
CA VAL A 312 -0.17 2.13 -15.60
C VAL A 312 1.30 1.94 -15.19
N ILE A 313 1.96 3.02 -14.74
CA ILE A 313 3.36 2.95 -14.32
C ILE A 313 3.52 2.00 -13.13
N CYS A 314 2.65 2.07 -12.12
CA CYS A 314 2.70 1.17 -10.96
C CYS A 314 2.45 -0.29 -11.38
N SER A 315 1.53 -0.56 -12.31
CA SER A 315 1.27 -1.91 -12.81
C SER A 315 2.50 -2.53 -13.49
N ILE A 316 3.21 -1.73 -14.30
CA ILE A 316 4.46 -2.17 -14.94
C ILE A 316 5.52 -2.47 -13.88
N LEU A 317 5.73 -1.58 -12.91
CA LEU A 317 6.71 -1.78 -11.84
C LEU A 317 6.36 -3.00 -10.99
N TYR A 318 5.09 -3.21 -10.67
CA TYR A 318 4.64 -4.38 -9.91
C TYR A 318 4.88 -5.68 -10.66
N GLY A 319 4.59 -5.70 -11.96
CA GLY A 319 4.91 -6.84 -12.82
C GLY A 319 6.40 -7.18 -12.84
N LEU A 320 7.26 -6.15 -12.97
CA LEU A 320 8.72 -6.33 -12.94
C LEU A 320 9.20 -6.85 -11.59
N ILE A 321 8.70 -6.29 -10.48
CA ILE A 321 9.04 -6.77 -9.13
C ILE A 321 8.62 -8.24 -8.96
N ALA A 322 7.42 -8.61 -9.39
CA ALA A 322 6.90 -9.96 -9.27
C ALA A 322 7.72 -10.97 -10.08
N ILE A 323 8.11 -10.62 -11.31
CA ILE A 323 8.97 -11.45 -12.16
C ILE A 323 10.30 -11.70 -11.46
N VAL A 324 10.95 -10.65 -10.97
CA VAL A 324 12.24 -10.78 -10.28
C VAL A 324 12.08 -11.55 -8.98
N PHE A 325 11.09 -11.19 -8.15
CA PHE A 325 10.87 -11.84 -6.85
C PHE A 325 10.66 -13.35 -6.99
N THR A 326 9.79 -13.78 -7.91
CA THR A 326 9.53 -15.21 -8.15
C THR A 326 10.67 -15.91 -8.90
N GLY A 327 11.46 -15.16 -9.66
CA GLY A 327 12.62 -15.70 -10.36
C GLY A 327 13.84 -15.95 -9.47
N ILE A 328 13.99 -15.22 -8.37
CA ILE A 328 15.12 -15.41 -7.43
C ILE A 328 14.83 -16.45 -6.36
N ILE A 329 13.58 -16.76 -6.05
CA ILE A 329 13.19 -17.66 -4.96
C ILE A 329 12.57 -18.93 -5.53
N PRO A 330 13.12 -20.11 -5.22
CA PRO A 330 12.47 -21.38 -5.51
C PRO A 330 11.17 -21.55 -4.73
N VAL A 331 10.17 -22.20 -5.33
CA VAL A 331 8.86 -22.46 -4.71
C VAL A 331 8.97 -23.20 -3.36
N GLU A 332 10.00 -24.03 -3.22
CA GLU A 332 10.30 -24.79 -1.99
C GLU A 332 10.57 -23.89 -0.77
N HIS A 333 11.12 -22.69 -1.00
CA HIS A 333 11.44 -21.72 0.04
C HIS A 333 10.34 -20.69 0.33
N TYR A 334 9.16 -20.80 -0.31
CA TYR A 334 8.06 -19.86 -0.08
C TYR A 334 7.56 -19.87 1.37
N GLY A 335 7.59 -21.04 2.04
CA GLY A 335 7.24 -21.17 3.46
C GLY A 335 8.16 -20.40 4.41
N GLU A 336 9.40 -20.07 3.99
CA GLU A 336 10.36 -19.31 4.78
C GLU A 336 10.14 -17.79 4.69
N ILE A 337 9.32 -17.33 3.72
CA ILE A 337 9.10 -15.90 3.40
C ILE A 337 7.88 -15.33 4.11
N GLU A 338 7.35 -16.00 5.10
CA GLU A 338 6.26 -15.49 5.94
C GLU A 338 6.71 -14.26 6.76
N SER A 339 7.03 -13.14 6.07
CA SER A 339 7.52 -11.90 6.67
C SER A 339 6.77 -10.71 6.10
N LEU A 340 6.56 -9.69 6.93
CA LEU A 340 6.07 -8.38 6.49
C LEU A 340 7.14 -7.56 5.74
N ALA A 341 8.32 -8.14 5.48
CA ALA A 341 9.38 -7.57 4.66
C ALA A 341 9.90 -8.60 3.61
N PRO A 342 9.02 -9.16 2.77
CA PRO A 342 9.34 -10.30 1.91
C PRO A 342 10.46 -10.02 0.91
N ILE A 343 10.51 -8.82 0.31
CA ILE A 343 11.52 -8.48 -0.70
C ILE A 343 12.92 -8.45 -0.08
N ALA A 344 13.08 -7.86 1.10
CA ALA A 344 14.37 -7.82 1.79
C ALA A 344 14.81 -9.22 2.23
N HIS A 345 13.86 -10.04 2.70
CA HIS A 345 14.12 -11.44 3.06
C HIS A 345 14.56 -12.27 1.86
N ALA A 346 13.86 -12.14 0.74
CA ALA A 346 14.17 -12.82 -0.52
C ALA A 346 15.62 -12.58 -0.99
N VAL A 347 16.06 -11.33 -0.91
CA VAL A 347 17.41 -10.94 -1.32
C VAL A 347 18.49 -11.48 -0.35
N ARG A 348 18.15 -11.64 0.93
CA ARG A 348 19.05 -12.30 1.88
C ARG A 348 19.23 -13.80 1.60
N LEU A 349 18.18 -14.48 1.14
CA LEU A 349 18.27 -15.90 0.75
C LEU A 349 19.30 -16.14 -0.39
N ILE A 350 19.51 -15.15 -1.25
CA ILE A 350 20.54 -15.20 -2.30
C ILE A 350 21.89 -14.62 -1.83
N HIS A 351 22.08 -14.45 -0.51
CA HIS A 351 23.32 -13.94 0.11
C HIS A 351 23.77 -12.54 -0.33
N GLN A 352 22.77 -11.68 -0.64
CA GLN A 352 23.01 -10.28 -1.05
C GLN A 352 22.59 -9.29 0.05
N ASP A 353 23.24 -9.38 1.22
CA ASP A 353 22.86 -8.58 2.41
C ASP A 353 22.93 -7.07 2.19
N TRP A 354 23.88 -6.59 1.38
CA TRP A 354 24.01 -5.15 1.08
C TRP A 354 22.80 -4.62 0.30
N ILE A 355 22.26 -5.42 -0.64
CA ILE A 355 21.05 -5.05 -1.39
C ILE A 355 19.83 -5.07 -0.46
N ALA A 356 19.74 -6.06 0.44
CA ALA A 356 18.67 -6.12 1.43
C ALA A 356 18.62 -4.87 2.32
N GLY A 357 19.81 -4.33 2.68
CA GLY A 357 19.92 -3.05 3.39
C GLY A 357 19.32 -1.86 2.60
N TRP A 358 19.68 -1.72 1.32
CA TRP A 358 19.13 -0.67 0.46
C TRP A 358 17.62 -0.83 0.22
N ILE A 359 17.15 -2.07 0.04
CA ILE A 359 15.72 -2.37 -0.08
C ILE A 359 14.99 -1.95 1.19
N SER A 360 15.54 -2.23 2.36
CA SER A 360 14.94 -1.82 3.62
C SER A 360 14.84 -0.29 3.73
N ILE A 361 15.88 0.46 3.35
CA ILE A 361 15.87 1.93 3.31
C ILE A 361 14.79 2.44 2.34
N GLY A 362 14.73 1.89 1.13
CA GLY A 362 13.76 2.30 0.13
C GLY A 362 12.32 1.95 0.51
N SER A 363 12.13 0.80 1.16
CA SER A 363 10.83 0.40 1.68
C SER A 363 10.40 1.31 2.83
N LEU A 364 11.30 1.64 3.76
CA LEU A 364 11.04 2.61 4.83
C LEU A 364 10.63 3.98 4.26
N ALA A 365 11.35 4.48 3.25
CA ALA A 365 11.01 5.71 2.57
C ALA A 365 9.63 5.59 1.87
N GLY A 366 9.38 4.48 1.18
CA GLY A 366 8.13 4.20 0.50
C GLY A 366 6.93 4.17 1.47
N LEU A 367 7.05 3.40 2.54
CA LEU A 367 6.03 3.30 3.59
C LEU A 367 5.80 4.65 4.28
N THR A 368 6.87 5.41 4.56
CA THR A 368 6.77 6.76 5.14
C THR A 368 5.99 7.71 4.22
N SER A 369 6.21 7.67 2.90
CA SER A 369 5.48 8.50 1.95
C SER A 369 3.97 8.18 1.92
N VAL A 370 3.62 6.89 2.01
CA VAL A 370 2.21 6.45 2.06
C VAL A 370 1.56 6.84 3.39
N LEU A 371 2.27 6.66 4.51
CA LEU A 371 1.79 7.12 5.82
C LEU A 371 1.47 8.63 5.82
N LEU A 372 2.32 9.45 5.19
CA LEU A 372 2.07 10.88 5.04
C LEU A 372 0.78 11.16 4.25
N VAL A 373 0.57 10.44 3.13
CA VAL A 373 -0.64 10.61 2.30
C VAL A 373 -1.89 10.14 3.03
N PHE A 374 -1.83 9.02 3.76
CA PHE A 374 -2.99 8.47 4.46
C PHE A 374 -3.37 9.25 5.73
N GLN A 375 -2.42 9.99 6.33
CA GLN A 375 -2.68 10.87 7.48
C GLN A 375 -3.16 12.26 7.07
N TYR A 376 -2.90 12.66 5.83
CA TYR A 376 -3.36 13.91 5.22
C TYR A 376 -4.84 13.83 4.83
#